data_30ac87a5df01e320dd4f932c391c3c5f
#
_entry.id   30ac87a5df01e320dd4f932c391c3c5f
#
_cell.length_a   1.000
_cell.length_b   1.000
_cell.length_c   1.000
_cell.angle_alpha   90.00
_cell.angle_beta   90.00
_cell.angle_gamma   90.00
#
_symmetry.space_group_name_H-M   'P 1'
#
loop_
_entity.id
_entity.type
_entity.pdbx_description
1 polymer ?
#
loop_
_entity_poly.entity_id
_entity_poly.type
_entity_poly.pdbx_seq_one_letter_code
_entity_poly.pdbx_strand_id
1 'polypeptide(L)'
;IIRSDDNVRIFINTPVEYRDYDHVVLACHADQSLKLIDNPSNEEKEILNEFTYISNEAYLHTDVDLMPNKINAWSSWNSISKKDLTKTCVTYWLNKLQNLDTNKNYFLTLNPITKIKDSKIIKKINFTHPYLNNKSFEMQNRLKDLQGKKRLWFSGSYFGYGFHEDGLKSSLEMLKKFEDYNGDVYIQRYS
;
A
#
# COMPACT_ATOMS: atom_id res chain seq x y z
N ILE A 1 10.81 2.03 -16.60
CA ILE A 1 11.62 0.78 -16.54
C ILE A 1 11.60 0.16 -17.92
N ILE A 2 12.78 0.03 -18.54
CA ILE A 2 12.97 -0.68 -19.82
C ILE A 2 13.64 -2.02 -19.53
N ARG A 3 13.16 -3.09 -20.17
CA ARG A 3 13.65 -4.45 -19.96
C ARG A 3 14.32 -4.99 -21.23
N SER A 4 15.44 -5.65 -21.04
CA SER A 4 16.09 -6.47 -22.07
C SER A 4 16.22 -7.92 -21.57
N ASP A 5 16.82 -8.78 -22.38
CA ASP A 5 17.06 -10.17 -21.97
C ASP A 5 18.19 -10.26 -20.92
N ASP A 6 19.11 -9.27 -20.91
CA ASP A 6 20.28 -9.28 -20.06
C ASP A 6 20.14 -8.42 -18.79
N ASN A 7 19.35 -7.33 -18.83
CA ASN A 7 19.22 -6.39 -17.72
C ASN A 7 17.88 -5.65 -17.68
N VAL A 8 17.68 -4.91 -16.59
CA VAL A 8 16.56 -3.99 -16.43
C VAL A 8 17.12 -2.60 -16.19
N ARG A 9 16.75 -1.65 -17.05
CA ARG A 9 17.16 -0.24 -16.95
C ARG A 9 16.10 0.58 -16.23
N ILE A 10 16.52 1.26 -15.18
CA ILE A 10 15.68 2.20 -14.42
C ILE A 10 16.15 3.63 -14.73
N PHE A 11 15.22 4.47 -15.20
CA PHE A 11 15.44 5.91 -15.35
C PHE A 11 15.09 6.62 -14.04
N ILE A 12 15.97 7.50 -13.56
CA ILE A 12 15.84 8.21 -12.30
C ILE A 12 15.68 9.70 -12.62
N ASN A 13 14.51 10.27 -12.29
CA ASN A 13 14.17 11.70 -12.42
C ASN A 13 14.24 12.32 -13.82
N THR A 14 15.10 11.84 -14.70
CA THR A 14 15.27 12.34 -16.07
C THR A 14 15.54 11.20 -17.04
N PRO A 15 15.25 11.38 -18.35
CA PRO A 15 15.61 10.38 -19.36
C PRO A 15 17.12 10.16 -19.52
N VAL A 16 17.96 11.05 -18.94
CA VAL A 16 19.42 11.03 -19.10
C VAL A 16 20.11 10.24 -18.00
N GLU A 17 19.53 10.22 -16.79
CA GLU A 17 20.08 9.46 -15.66
C GLU A 17 19.40 8.09 -15.59
N TYR A 18 20.18 7.02 -15.74
CA TYR A 18 19.69 5.65 -15.61
C TYR A 18 20.71 4.77 -14.89
N ARG A 19 20.21 3.64 -14.40
CA ARG A 19 21.01 2.54 -13.86
C ARG A 19 20.50 1.22 -14.38
N ASP A 20 21.42 0.31 -14.64
CA ASP A 20 21.15 -1.05 -15.07
C ASP A 20 21.28 -2.01 -13.89
N TYR A 21 20.35 -2.96 -13.81
CA TYR A 21 20.27 -3.98 -12.76
C TYR A 21 20.00 -5.35 -13.37
N ASP A 22 20.47 -6.40 -12.74
CA ASP A 22 20.17 -7.77 -13.17
C ASP A 22 18.69 -8.11 -12.96
N HIS A 23 18.12 -7.65 -11.86
CA HIS A 23 16.72 -7.85 -11.50
C HIS A 23 16.15 -6.61 -10.80
N VAL A 24 14.83 -6.42 -10.92
CA VAL A 24 14.11 -5.33 -10.22
C VAL A 24 12.91 -5.89 -9.50
N VAL A 25 12.75 -5.51 -8.24
CA VAL A 25 11.55 -5.79 -7.43
C VAL A 25 10.66 -4.55 -7.40
N LEU A 26 9.42 -4.69 -7.85
CA LEU A 26 8.39 -3.67 -7.76
C LEU A 26 7.56 -3.91 -6.49
N ALA A 27 7.94 -3.21 -5.41
CA ALA A 27 7.30 -3.30 -4.09
C ALA A 27 6.35 -2.10 -3.84
N CYS A 28 5.70 -1.61 -4.88
CA CYS A 28 4.73 -0.51 -4.84
C CYS A 28 3.33 -1.03 -5.20
N HIS A 29 2.33 -0.14 -5.30
CA HIS A 29 0.99 -0.53 -5.73
C HIS A 29 1.00 -1.18 -7.12
N ALA A 30 0.06 -2.09 -7.39
CA ALA A 30 -0.03 -2.79 -8.68
C ALA A 30 -0.20 -1.81 -9.87
N ASP A 31 -1.05 -0.78 -9.70
CA ASP A 31 -1.25 0.27 -10.70
C ASP A 31 0.00 1.13 -10.94
N GLN A 32 0.78 1.37 -9.88
CA GLN A 32 2.07 2.07 -9.97
C GLN A 32 3.11 1.18 -10.66
N SER A 33 3.16 -0.11 -10.28
CA SER A 33 4.03 -1.09 -10.94
C SER A 33 3.79 -1.12 -12.44
N LEU A 34 2.53 -1.19 -12.86
CA LEU A 34 2.18 -1.19 -14.28
C LEU A 34 2.61 0.09 -15.02
N LYS A 35 2.43 1.26 -14.38
CA LYS A 35 2.85 2.56 -14.95
C LYS A 35 4.37 2.70 -15.06
N LEU A 36 5.13 2.04 -14.19
CA LEU A 36 6.59 2.07 -14.22
C LEU A 36 7.19 1.23 -15.35
N ILE A 37 6.46 0.23 -15.84
CA ILE A 37 6.93 -0.67 -16.89
C ILE A 37 6.70 -0.02 -18.24
N ASP A 38 7.78 0.23 -18.98
CA ASP A 38 7.69 0.57 -20.41
C ASP A 38 7.30 -0.69 -21.19
N ASN A 39 6.36 -0.61 -22.12
CA ASN A 39 5.88 -1.74 -22.91
C ASN A 39 5.48 -3.00 -22.06
N PRO A 40 4.51 -2.87 -21.13
CA PRO A 40 4.02 -4.01 -20.40
C PRO A 40 3.34 -5.04 -21.30
N SER A 41 3.56 -6.32 -21.01
CA SER A 41 2.93 -7.43 -21.74
C SER A 41 1.39 -7.43 -21.57
N ASN A 42 0.67 -8.13 -22.42
CA ASN A 42 -0.78 -8.27 -22.29
C ASN A 42 -1.16 -8.94 -20.96
N GLU A 43 -0.39 -9.91 -20.51
CA GLU A 43 -0.59 -10.59 -19.24
C GLU A 43 -0.37 -9.65 -18.03
N GLU A 44 0.70 -8.84 -18.04
CA GLU A 44 0.95 -7.83 -17.01
C GLU A 44 -0.18 -6.80 -16.95
N LYS A 45 -0.66 -6.34 -18.12
CA LYS A 45 -1.82 -5.42 -18.20
C LYS A 45 -3.08 -6.06 -17.66
N GLU A 46 -3.39 -7.28 -18.07
CA GLU A 46 -4.57 -8.01 -17.64
C GLU A 46 -4.59 -8.19 -16.10
N ILE A 47 -3.47 -8.64 -15.54
CA ILE A 47 -3.39 -8.95 -14.11
C ILE A 47 -3.33 -7.67 -13.27
N LEU A 48 -2.41 -6.75 -13.57
CA LEU A 48 -2.15 -5.60 -12.71
C LEU A 48 -3.23 -4.52 -12.77
N ASN A 49 -3.98 -4.38 -13.87
CA ASN A 49 -5.09 -3.44 -13.99
C ASN A 49 -6.30 -3.81 -13.11
N GLU A 50 -6.43 -5.07 -12.70
CA GLU A 50 -7.57 -5.48 -11.86
C GLU A 50 -7.44 -5.04 -10.39
N PHE A 51 -6.26 -4.58 -9.99
CA PHE A 51 -6.02 -4.00 -8.68
C PHE A 51 -6.28 -2.49 -8.72
N THR A 52 -7.50 -2.11 -8.42
CA THR A 52 -7.91 -0.70 -8.36
C THR A 52 -7.64 -0.10 -6.99
N TYR A 53 -7.46 1.22 -6.94
CA TYR A 53 -7.17 1.94 -5.70
C TYR A 53 -8.13 3.09 -5.50
N ILE A 54 -8.64 3.24 -4.28
CA ILE A 54 -9.56 4.31 -3.90
C ILE A 54 -8.80 5.35 -3.08
N SER A 55 -8.99 6.62 -3.46
CA SER A 55 -8.46 7.75 -2.71
C SER A 55 -9.21 7.94 -1.40
N ASN A 56 -8.45 8.12 -0.30
CA ASN A 56 -8.97 8.41 1.02
C ASN A 56 -8.29 9.65 1.59
N GLU A 57 -9.07 10.61 2.04
CA GLU A 57 -8.55 11.77 2.74
C GLU A 57 -8.27 11.42 4.20
N ALA A 58 -7.02 11.59 4.63
CA ALA A 58 -6.60 11.41 6.01
C ALA A 58 -6.24 12.74 6.63
N TYR A 59 -6.78 13.02 7.81
CA TYR A 59 -6.50 14.21 8.58
C TYR A 59 -5.83 13.84 9.89
N LEU A 60 -4.61 14.29 10.09
CA LEU A 60 -3.97 14.32 11.41
C LEU A 60 -4.44 15.59 12.13
N HIS A 61 -5.07 15.45 13.30
CA HIS A 61 -5.69 16.57 14.00
C HIS A 61 -5.75 16.37 15.52
N THR A 62 -6.23 17.41 16.21
CA THR A 62 -6.44 17.41 17.67
C THR A 62 -7.89 17.73 18.04
N ASP A 63 -8.81 17.62 17.08
CA ASP A 63 -10.23 17.92 17.29
C ASP A 63 -10.94 16.72 17.91
N VAL A 64 -11.48 16.90 19.11
CA VAL A 64 -12.17 15.85 19.89
C VAL A 64 -13.62 15.62 19.42
N ASP A 65 -14.18 16.54 18.62
CA ASP A 65 -15.57 16.46 18.19
C ASP A 65 -15.85 15.26 17.26
N LEU A 66 -14.78 14.62 16.76
CA LEU A 66 -14.84 13.38 15.96
C LEU A 66 -14.71 12.12 16.81
N MET A 67 -14.77 12.26 18.13
CA MET A 67 -14.71 11.13 19.05
C MET A 67 -16.08 10.94 19.71
N PRO A 68 -16.37 9.76 20.28
CA PRO A 68 -17.58 9.56 21.09
C PRO A 68 -17.68 10.60 22.22
N ASN A 69 -18.90 11.10 22.48
CA ASN A 69 -19.13 12.12 23.51
C ASN A 69 -18.67 11.71 24.92
N LYS A 70 -18.69 10.39 25.21
CA LYS A 70 -18.22 9.86 26.51
C LYS A 70 -16.80 9.35 26.36
N ILE A 71 -15.86 9.93 27.08
CA ILE A 71 -14.45 9.56 27.03
C ILE A 71 -14.22 8.06 27.34
N ASN A 72 -15.03 7.48 28.22
CA ASN A 72 -14.95 6.05 28.55
C ASN A 72 -15.31 5.12 27.38
N ALA A 73 -15.92 5.66 26.31
CA ALA A 73 -16.23 4.95 25.08
C ALA A 73 -15.10 5.07 24.03
N TRP A 74 -14.04 5.83 24.33
CA TRP A 74 -12.93 6.02 23.40
C TRP A 74 -12.12 4.72 23.25
N SER A 75 -11.94 4.30 22.04
CA SER A 75 -11.11 3.16 21.67
C SER A 75 -9.95 3.62 20.78
N SER A 76 -8.95 2.77 20.57
CA SER A 76 -7.90 3.06 19.59
C SER A 76 -8.48 3.29 18.18
N TRP A 77 -9.61 2.64 17.86
CA TRP A 77 -10.39 2.78 16.63
C TRP A 77 -11.82 3.15 16.97
N ASN A 78 -12.31 4.23 16.37
CA ASN A 78 -13.67 4.70 16.57
C ASN A 78 -14.32 4.89 15.20
N SER A 79 -15.38 4.16 14.94
CA SER A 79 -16.18 4.29 13.72
C SER A 79 -17.42 5.11 14.00
N ILE A 80 -17.65 6.14 13.20
CA ILE A 80 -18.83 7.01 13.28
C ILE A 80 -19.53 6.98 11.92
N SER A 81 -20.81 6.64 11.93
CA SER A 81 -21.64 6.64 10.73
C SER A 81 -22.75 7.68 10.84
N LYS A 82 -23.20 8.21 9.71
CA LYS A 82 -24.45 8.94 9.66
C LYS A 82 -25.61 8.00 9.97
N LYS A 83 -26.74 8.55 10.44
CA LYS A 83 -27.94 7.75 10.81
C LYS A 83 -28.46 6.89 9.65
N ASP A 84 -28.32 7.37 8.42
CA ASP A 84 -28.72 6.68 7.20
C ASP A 84 -27.67 5.67 6.66
N LEU A 85 -26.56 5.52 7.39
CA LEU A 85 -25.42 4.68 7.03
C LEU A 85 -24.78 4.98 5.66
N THR A 86 -25.10 6.10 5.06
CA THR A 86 -24.58 6.49 3.73
C THR A 86 -23.11 6.85 3.74
N LYS A 87 -22.61 7.30 4.90
CA LYS A 87 -21.21 7.66 5.09
C LYS A 87 -20.72 7.20 6.46
N THR A 88 -19.53 6.64 6.46
CA THR A 88 -18.80 6.22 7.67
C THR A 88 -17.43 6.85 7.65
N CYS A 89 -16.95 7.36 8.77
CA CYS A 89 -15.55 7.70 8.97
C CYS A 89 -14.95 6.88 10.11
N VAL A 90 -13.63 6.74 10.07
CA VAL A 90 -12.87 6.06 11.13
C VAL A 90 -11.89 7.06 11.70
N THR A 91 -11.91 7.20 13.02
CA THR A 91 -10.96 8.02 13.77
C THR A 91 -10.09 7.11 14.66
N TYR A 92 -8.80 7.16 14.43
CA TYR A 92 -7.79 6.50 15.24
C TYR A 92 -7.35 7.46 16.35
N TRP A 93 -7.41 7.01 17.60
CA TRP A 93 -6.81 7.72 18.72
C TRP A 93 -5.36 7.27 18.88
N LEU A 94 -4.45 8.09 18.35
CA LEU A 94 -3.04 7.73 18.22
C LEU A 94 -2.36 7.57 19.59
N ASN A 95 -2.77 8.33 20.61
CA ASN A 95 -2.21 8.21 21.96
C ASN A 95 -2.35 6.79 22.51
N LYS A 96 -3.54 6.19 22.33
CA LYS A 96 -3.78 4.81 22.77
C LYS A 96 -3.20 3.78 21.81
N LEU A 97 -3.28 4.05 20.51
CA LEU A 97 -2.82 3.13 19.47
C LEU A 97 -1.30 2.95 19.49
N GLN A 98 -0.55 4.03 19.72
CA GLN A 98 0.92 4.08 19.67
C GLN A 98 1.57 4.28 21.04
N ASN A 99 0.78 4.24 22.12
CA ASN A 99 1.24 4.48 23.49
C ASN A 99 2.07 5.77 23.64
N LEU A 100 1.55 6.89 23.10
CA LEU A 100 2.25 8.17 23.11
C LEU A 100 2.29 8.76 24.53
N ASP A 101 3.48 9.13 25.01
CA ASP A 101 3.69 9.83 26.27
C ASP A 101 3.42 11.34 26.10
N THR A 102 2.15 11.72 26.10
CA THR A 102 1.71 13.10 25.97
C THR A 102 0.29 13.30 26.50
N ASN A 103 0.03 14.47 27.09
CA ASN A 103 -1.30 14.88 27.54
C ASN A 103 -2.17 15.45 26.41
N LYS A 104 -1.60 15.70 25.23
CA LYS A 104 -2.33 16.21 24.08
C LYS A 104 -2.87 15.05 23.26
N ASN A 105 -4.17 15.07 22.94
CA ASN A 105 -4.77 14.05 22.09
C ASN A 105 -4.47 14.29 20.63
N TYR A 106 -4.01 13.24 19.95
CA TYR A 106 -3.77 13.20 18.51
C TYR A 106 -4.67 12.16 17.87
N PHE A 107 -5.32 12.55 16.78
CA PHE A 107 -6.24 11.72 16.04
C PHE A 107 -5.83 11.67 14.56
N LEU A 108 -6.09 10.52 13.94
CA LEU A 108 -6.05 10.38 12.49
C LEU A 108 -7.46 9.97 12.02
N THR A 109 -8.13 10.83 11.28
CA THR A 109 -9.48 10.53 10.76
C THR A 109 -9.43 10.32 9.25
N LEU A 110 -9.99 9.21 8.80
CA LEU A 110 -10.17 8.90 7.39
C LEU A 110 -11.58 9.31 6.95
N ASN A 111 -11.66 10.07 5.85
CA ASN A 111 -12.90 10.50 5.22
C ASN A 111 -13.90 11.11 6.22
N PRO A 112 -13.56 12.20 6.92
CA PRO A 112 -14.39 12.78 7.96
C PRO A 112 -15.76 13.13 7.44
N ILE A 113 -16.81 12.69 8.15
CA ILE A 113 -18.22 13.02 7.85
C ILE A 113 -18.67 14.34 8.46
N THR A 114 -17.87 14.87 9.39
CA THR A 114 -18.05 16.17 10.02
C THR A 114 -16.80 17.00 9.77
N LYS A 115 -16.97 18.29 9.52
CA LYS A 115 -15.83 19.19 9.28
C LYS A 115 -14.96 19.28 10.54
N ILE A 116 -13.66 19.01 10.40
CA ILE A 116 -12.64 19.24 11.42
C ILE A 116 -12.36 20.75 11.47
N LYS A 117 -12.24 21.32 12.66
CA LYS A 117 -11.89 22.73 12.84
C LYS A 117 -10.52 23.01 12.24
N ASP A 118 -10.41 23.99 11.36
CA ASP A 118 -9.18 24.29 10.61
C ASP A 118 -7.98 24.53 11.55
N SER A 119 -8.21 25.19 12.71
CA SER A 119 -7.19 25.43 13.75
C SER A 119 -6.73 24.16 14.47
N LYS A 120 -7.40 23.05 14.30
CA LYS A 120 -7.08 21.76 14.90
C LYS A 120 -6.41 20.78 13.93
N ILE A 121 -6.39 21.10 12.64
CA ILE A 121 -5.73 20.28 11.61
C ILE A 121 -4.22 20.50 11.70
N ILE A 122 -3.47 19.41 11.83
CA ILE A 122 -2.01 19.40 11.78
C ILE A 122 -1.55 19.14 10.35
N LYS A 123 -2.16 18.13 9.70
CA LYS A 123 -1.81 17.73 8.33
C LYS A 123 -2.98 17.04 7.65
N LYS A 124 -3.16 17.34 6.36
CA LYS A 124 -4.03 16.60 5.45
C LYS A 124 -3.16 15.80 4.48
N ILE A 125 -3.49 14.53 4.27
CA ILE A 125 -2.77 13.61 3.38
C ILE A 125 -3.83 12.83 2.58
N ASN A 126 -3.59 12.66 1.28
CA ASN A 126 -4.38 11.77 0.46
C ASN A 126 -3.64 10.43 0.35
N PHE A 127 -4.28 9.37 0.81
CA PHE A 127 -3.80 7.99 0.64
C PHE A 127 -4.65 7.29 -0.41
N THR A 128 -4.06 6.32 -1.08
CA THR A 128 -4.78 5.38 -1.92
C THR A 128 -4.71 4.00 -1.29
N HIS A 129 -5.87 3.34 -1.18
CA HIS A 129 -5.98 2.01 -0.61
C HIS A 129 -6.51 1.05 -1.67
N PRO A 130 -6.04 -0.20 -1.72
CA PRO A 130 -6.56 -1.18 -2.65
C PRO A 130 -8.04 -1.45 -2.42
N TYR A 131 -8.81 -1.45 -3.49
CA TYR A 131 -10.19 -1.91 -3.50
C TYR A 131 -10.22 -3.32 -4.07
N LEU A 132 -10.35 -4.29 -3.18
CA LEU A 132 -10.37 -5.71 -3.55
C LEU A 132 -11.80 -6.15 -3.84
N ASN A 133 -11.99 -6.75 -5.01
CA ASN A 133 -13.25 -7.34 -5.46
C ASN A 133 -13.02 -8.78 -5.92
N ASN A 134 -14.07 -9.49 -6.32
CA ASN A 134 -13.97 -10.89 -6.74
C ASN A 134 -12.92 -11.10 -7.85
N LYS A 135 -12.85 -10.16 -8.80
CA LYS A 135 -11.92 -10.26 -9.92
C LYS A 135 -10.47 -10.03 -9.49
N SER A 136 -10.22 -9.10 -8.57
CA SER A 136 -8.87 -8.93 -8.00
C SER A 136 -8.43 -10.17 -7.22
N PHE A 137 -9.33 -10.84 -6.50
CA PHE A 137 -9.01 -12.12 -5.82
C PHE A 137 -8.68 -13.25 -6.82
N GLU A 138 -9.36 -13.32 -7.96
CA GLU A 138 -9.01 -14.24 -9.03
C GLU A 138 -7.61 -13.94 -9.58
N MET A 139 -7.29 -12.66 -9.80
CA MET A 139 -6.00 -12.23 -10.33
C MET A 139 -4.85 -12.44 -9.33
N GLN A 140 -5.10 -12.45 -8.01
CA GLN A 140 -4.07 -12.78 -7.01
C GLN A 140 -3.41 -14.14 -7.30
N ASN A 141 -4.20 -15.13 -7.74
CA ASN A 141 -3.66 -16.45 -8.09
C ASN A 141 -2.71 -16.39 -9.31
N ARG A 142 -2.90 -15.40 -10.20
CA ARG A 142 -2.10 -15.21 -11.41
C ARG A 142 -0.88 -14.30 -11.19
N LEU A 143 -0.83 -13.51 -10.10
CA LEU A 143 0.33 -12.68 -9.77
C LEU A 143 1.62 -13.48 -9.67
N LYS A 144 1.53 -14.72 -9.16
CA LYS A 144 2.69 -15.62 -9.07
C LYS A 144 3.28 -15.98 -10.43
N ASP A 145 2.48 -15.90 -11.50
CA ASP A 145 2.91 -16.23 -12.86
C ASP A 145 3.74 -15.10 -13.49
N LEU A 146 3.66 -13.88 -12.93
CA LEU A 146 4.47 -12.73 -13.35
C LEU A 146 5.89 -12.75 -12.77
N GLN A 147 6.12 -13.51 -11.68
CA GLN A 147 7.39 -13.48 -10.96
C GLN A 147 8.55 -13.96 -11.82
N GLY A 148 9.60 -13.15 -11.90
CA GLY A 148 10.82 -13.42 -12.64
C GLY A 148 10.74 -13.18 -14.16
N LYS A 149 9.54 -12.99 -14.72
CA LYS A 149 9.39 -12.72 -16.16
C LYS A 149 10.11 -11.43 -16.53
N LYS A 150 10.99 -11.53 -17.51
CA LYS A 150 11.83 -10.39 -17.94
C LYS A 150 12.51 -9.67 -16.77
N ARG A 151 12.99 -10.45 -15.81
CA ARG A 151 13.76 -9.98 -14.63
C ARG A 151 13.00 -9.04 -13.67
N LEU A 152 11.65 -8.99 -13.78
CA LEU A 152 10.81 -8.26 -12.84
C LEU A 152 10.19 -9.18 -11.80
N TRP A 153 10.11 -8.66 -10.60
CA TRP A 153 9.55 -9.31 -9.42
C TRP A 153 8.56 -8.36 -8.77
N PHE A 154 7.50 -8.90 -8.19
CA PHE A 154 6.42 -8.11 -7.61
C PHE A 154 6.19 -8.53 -6.16
N SER A 155 5.99 -7.55 -5.30
CA SER A 155 5.66 -7.75 -3.90
C SER A 155 4.74 -6.63 -3.42
N GLY A 156 3.82 -6.95 -2.51
CA GLY A 156 2.93 -5.95 -1.94
C GLY A 156 1.72 -6.56 -1.25
N SER A 157 1.02 -5.76 -0.47
CA SER A 157 -0.17 -6.21 0.26
C SER A 157 -1.34 -6.59 -0.64
N TYR A 158 -1.33 -6.22 -1.91
CA TYR A 158 -2.33 -6.60 -2.91
C TYR A 158 -2.27 -8.08 -3.32
N PHE A 159 -1.24 -8.82 -2.89
CA PHE A 159 -1.18 -10.28 -2.99
C PHE A 159 -2.12 -10.98 -2.00
N GLY A 160 -2.66 -10.27 -1.01
CA GLY A 160 -3.59 -10.72 0.00
C GLY A 160 -4.72 -9.71 0.22
N TYR A 161 -5.09 -9.51 1.47
CA TYR A 161 -6.21 -8.65 1.86
C TYR A 161 -5.82 -7.16 2.07
N GLY A 162 -4.59 -6.78 1.79
CA GLY A 162 -4.12 -5.40 1.92
C GLY A 162 -3.48 -5.07 3.26
N PHE A 163 -3.19 -6.05 4.10
CA PHE A 163 -2.53 -5.86 5.39
C PHE A 163 -1.00 -5.91 5.28
N HIS A 164 -0.31 -5.40 6.32
CA HIS A 164 1.16 -5.44 6.39
C HIS A 164 1.70 -6.87 6.28
N GLU A 165 1.04 -7.82 6.94
CA GLU A 165 1.40 -9.24 6.91
C GLU A 165 1.31 -9.84 5.49
N ASP A 166 0.34 -9.39 4.68
CA ASP A 166 0.23 -9.84 3.29
C ASP A 166 1.42 -9.36 2.45
N GLY A 167 1.87 -8.11 2.71
CA GLY A 167 3.08 -7.58 2.10
C GLY A 167 4.32 -8.41 2.45
N LEU A 168 4.51 -8.74 3.74
CA LEU A 168 5.61 -9.57 4.19
C LEU A 168 5.56 -10.98 3.57
N LYS A 169 4.40 -11.64 3.60
CA LYS A 169 4.21 -12.96 2.98
C LYS A 169 4.53 -12.95 1.49
N SER A 170 4.04 -11.96 0.76
CA SER A 170 4.32 -11.83 -0.67
C SER A 170 5.82 -11.69 -0.97
N SER A 171 6.54 -10.95 -0.11
CA SER A 171 7.99 -10.79 -0.22
C SER A 171 8.72 -12.09 0.02
N LEU A 172 8.33 -12.86 1.04
CA LEU A 172 8.95 -14.16 1.36
C LEU A 172 8.68 -15.19 0.25
N GLU A 173 7.47 -15.22 -0.30
CA GLU A 173 7.14 -16.11 -1.42
C GLU A 173 7.88 -15.72 -2.70
N MET A 174 8.02 -14.44 -2.97
CA MET A 174 8.80 -13.93 -4.08
C MET A 174 10.27 -14.31 -3.94
N LEU A 175 10.87 -14.14 -2.74
CA LEU A 175 12.27 -14.50 -2.47
C LEU A 175 12.55 -15.98 -2.69
N LYS A 176 11.66 -16.88 -2.28
CA LYS A 176 11.80 -18.32 -2.55
C LYS A 176 11.89 -18.60 -4.05
N LYS A 177 11.01 -18.00 -4.84
CA LYS A 177 11.05 -18.13 -6.30
C LYS A 177 12.29 -17.50 -6.92
N PHE A 178 12.77 -16.41 -6.34
CA PHE A 178 14.00 -15.75 -6.79
C PHE A 178 15.23 -16.63 -6.54
N GLU A 179 15.30 -17.29 -5.39
CA GLU A 179 16.35 -18.27 -5.07
C GLU A 179 16.34 -19.44 -6.06
N ASP A 180 15.15 -20.01 -6.34
CA ASP A 180 14.99 -21.08 -7.32
C ASP A 180 15.41 -20.64 -8.75
N TYR A 181 15.12 -19.38 -9.12
CA TYR A 181 15.43 -18.82 -10.43
C TYR A 181 16.94 -18.60 -10.65
N ASN A 182 17.66 -18.13 -9.65
CA ASN A 182 19.07 -17.75 -9.77
C ASN A 182 20.05 -18.89 -9.41
N GLY A 183 19.57 -20.03 -8.88
CA GLY A 183 20.43 -21.04 -8.29
C GLY A 183 21.34 -20.40 -7.24
N ASP A 184 21.70 -21.02 -6.19
CA ASP A 184 22.66 -20.61 -5.13
C ASP A 184 23.08 -19.13 -5.00
N VAL A 185 22.15 -18.18 -5.12
CA VAL A 185 22.41 -16.80 -4.72
C VAL A 185 22.38 -16.75 -3.21
N TYR A 186 23.53 -16.74 -2.58
CA TYR A 186 23.69 -16.55 -1.15
C TYR A 186 23.14 -15.16 -0.77
N ILE A 187 21.94 -15.11 -0.23
CA ILE A 187 21.47 -13.93 0.50
C ILE A 187 22.27 -13.90 1.80
N GLN A 188 23.24 -12.98 1.90
CA GLN A 188 23.92 -12.71 3.15
C GLN A 188 22.86 -12.24 4.17
N ARG A 189 22.46 -13.14 5.07
CA ARG A 189 21.64 -12.78 6.22
C ARG A 189 22.53 -11.98 7.17
N TYR A 190 22.33 -10.70 7.24
CA TYR A 190 22.88 -9.90 8.32
C TYR A 190 22.20 -10.36 9.61
N SER A 191 22.97 -11.03 10.46
CA SER A 191 22.62 -11.41 11.83
C SER A 191 22.73 -10.21 12.77
#